data_b997308e19f027172b31896538fc8ceb
#
_entry.id   b997308e19f027172b31896538fc8ceb
#
_cell.length_a   1.000
_cell.length_b   1.000
_cell.length_c   1.000
_cell.angle_alpha   90.00
_cell.angle_beta   90.00
_cell.angle_gamma   90.00
#
_symmetry.space_group_name_H-M   'P 1'
#
loop_
_entity.id
_entity.type
_entity.pdbx_description
1 polymer ?
#
loop_
_entity_poly.entity_id
_entity_poly.type
_entity_poly.pdbx_seq_one_letter_code
_entity_poly.pdbx_strand_id
1 'polypeptide(L)'
;MPSHLNPVDAATRDSSMDIILSAINVWLKGQEYILRDNELLDEDSEDFPLIEPENDKEIRPVQVLKSTILTYKPVSERFTHHSSWNRLVNAFTVLRHIARSYRKERNSSCKGWHMCKESKSSEAFEETRIFLLKQTQKEYFKCETDNLKQGLPIKKDSSIISLSPYLDEQGILRVGGRLNRLRNKLGLASTNPIIVPKGHVATLLIRHFHEKTFHQGRKITEG
;
A
#
# COMPACT_ATOMS: atom_id res chain seq x y z
N MET A 1 -6.34 40.44 20.69
CA MET A 1 -7.37 41.22 20.02
C MET A 1 -8.72 40.88 20.65
N PRO A 2 -9.51 41.82 21.15
CA PRO A 2 -10.83 41.52 21.73
C PRO A 2 -11.76 40.91 20.68
N SER A 3 -12.55 39.91 21.08
CA SER A 3 -13.38 39.12 20.15
C SER A 3 -14.40 39.97 19.38
N HIS A 4 -14.89 41.08 19.96
CA HIS A 4 -15.85 41.99 19.33
C HIS A 4 -15.23 42.80 18.16
N LEU A 5 -13.91 42.84 18.04
CA LEU A 5 -13.19 43.48 16.92
C LEU A 5 -12.78 42.49 15.84
N ASN A 6 -13.05 41.20 16.04
CA ASN A 6 -12.71 40.18 15.06
C ASN A 6 -13.83 40.04 14.01
N PRO A 7 -13.63 40.43 12.76
CA PRO A 7 -14.68 40.38 11.73
C PRO A 7 -15.13 38.95 11.39
N VAL A 8 -14.30 37.93 11.67
CA VAL A 8 -14.63 36.53 11.45
C VAL A 8 -15.68 36.03 12.45
N ASP A 9 -15.72 36.62 13.65
CA ASP A 9 -16.69 36.24 14.70
C ASP A 9 -18.14 36.54 14.28
N ALA A 10 -18.36 37.61 13.51
CA ALA A 10 -19.67 37.94 12.94
C ALA A 10 -20.16 36.95 11.88
N ALA A 11 -19.24 36.31 11.16
CA ALA A 11 -19.57 35.31 10.13
C ALA A 11 -19.85 33.90 10.71
N THR A 12 -19.40 33.65 11.94
CA THR A 12 -19.56 32.33 12.61
C THR A 12 -20.71 32.29 13.62
N ARG A 13 -21.25 33.45 14.01
CA ARG A 13 -22.41 33.54 14.87
C ARG A 13 -23.67 33.77 14.03
N ASP A 14 -24.79 33.25 14.52
CA ASP A 14 -26.12 33.42 13.89
C ASP A 14 -26.55 34.89 14.03
N SER A 15 -26.01 35.76 13.15
CA SER A 15 -26.19 37.21 13.17
C SER A 15 -27.13 37.64 12.05
N SER A 16 -27.90 38.71 12.27
CA SER A 16 -28.75 39.26 11.23
C SER A 16 -27.94 39.71 10.01
N MET A 17 -28.57 39.70 8.83
CA MET A 17 -27.90 40.03 7.55
C MET A 17 -27.26 41.43 7.56
N ASP A 18 -27.86 42.41 8.28
CA ASP A 18 -27.34 43.77 8.38
C ASP A 18 -26.00 43.84 9.15
N ILE A 19 -25.84 43.00 10.18
CA ILE A 19 -24.59 42.87 10.94
C ILE A 19 -23.51 42.24 10.07
N ILE A 20 -23.86 41.20 9.28
CA ILE A 20 -22.94 40.54 8.37
C ILE A 20 -22.48 41.51 7.27
N LEU A 21 -23.37 42.30 6.68
CA LEU A 21 -23.02 43.27 5.64
C LEU A 21 -22.12 44.40 6.17
N SER A 22 -22.31 44.87 7.39
CA SER A 22 -21.40 45.83 8.01
C SER A 22 -20.02 45.26 8.29
N ALA A 23 -19.95 43.98 8.73
CA ALA A 23 -18.70 43.30 9.00
C ALA A 23 -17.90 42.95 7.71
N ILE A 24 -18.59 42.71 6.59
CA ILE A 24 -17.93 42.43 5.29
C ILE A 24 -17.05 43.59 4.83
N ASN A 25 -17.49 44.86 5.05
CA ASN A 25 -16.69 46.02 4.68
C ASN A 25 -15.37 46.08 5.47
N VAL A 26 -15.40 45.76 6.76
CA VAL A 26 -14.20 45.68 7.60
C VAL A 26 -13.33 44.49 7.19
N TRP A 27 -13.97 43.38 6.82
CA TRP A 27 -13.28 42.18 6.39
C TRP A 27 -12.53 42.36 5.05
N LEU A 28 -13.17 43.09 4.10
CA LEU A 28 -12.58 43.36 2.77
C LEU A 28 -11.51 44.46 2.81
N LYS A 29 -11.66 45.46 3.66
CA LYS A 29 -10.74 46.59 3.75
C LYS A 29 -9.61 46.38 4.76
N GLY A 30 -9.73 45.39 5.65
CA GLY A 30 -8.86 45.24 6.82
C GLY A 30 -9.21 46.21 7.93
N GLN A 31 -8.55 46.05 9.05
CA GLN A 31 -8.71 46.95 10.20
C GLN A 31 -7.91 48.25 9.99
N GLU A 32 -8.48 49.40 10.25
CA GLU A 32 -7.83 50.71 10.04
C GLU A 32 -6.45 50.82 10.72
N TYR A 33 -6.25 50.18 11.87
CA TYR A 33 -4.97 50.25 12.58
C TYR A 33 -3.83 49.51 11.82
N ILE A 34 -4.17 48.55 10.93
CA ILE A 34 -3.18 47.86 10.11
C ILE A 34 -2.68 48.75 8.95
N LEU A 35 -3.52 49.73 8.56
CA LEU A 35 -3.25 50.64 7.45
C LEU A 35 -2.61 51.95 7.89
N ARG A 36 -2.47 52.20 9.21
CA ARG A 36 -1.79 53.37 9.75
C ARG A 36 -0.27 53.09 9.69
N ASP A 37 0.45 54.07 9.12
CA ASP A 37 1.91 54.04 9.08
C ASP A 37 2.49 53.80 10.48
N ASN A 38 3.59 53.05 10.53
CA ASN A 38 4.27 52.52 11.72
C ASN A 38 4.75 53.54 12.77
N GLU A 39 4.42 54.83 12.61
CA GLU A 39 4.88 55.91 13.56
C GLU A 39 4.17 55.88 14.93
N LEU A 40 3.13 55.05 15.11
CA LEU A 40 2.38 54.97 16.37
C LEU A 40 2.57 53.68 17.18
N LEU A 41 3.50 52.85 16.77
CA LEU A 41 3.77 51.55 17.47
C LEU A 41 4.83 51.65 18.58
N ASP A 42 5.41 52.85 18.80
CA ASP A 42 6.55 52.98 19.72
C ASP A 42 6.18 53.46 21.15
N GLU A 43 4.91 53.73 21.46
CA GLU A 43 4.63 54.32 22.79
C GLU A 43 4.02 53.37 23.82
N ASP A 44 3.59 52.14 23.45
CA ASP A 44 3.11 51.16 24.42
C ASP A 44 3.64 49.75 24.10
N SER A 45 4.96 49.62 23.97
CA SER A 45 5.56 48.31 24.18
C SER A 45 5.51 48.01 25.69
N GLU A 46 4.33 47.64 26.20
CA GLU A 46 4.31 46.87 27.41
C GLU A 46 5.23 45.67 27.16
N ASP A 47 6.35 45.63 27.86
CA ASP A 47 7.23 44.47 27.89
C ASP A 47 6.40 43.28 28.39
N PHE A 48 5.78 42.56 27.44
CA PHE A 48 5.13 41.31 27.75
C PHE A 48 6.25 40.34 28.21
N PRO A 49 6.30 39.98 29.49
CA PRO A 49 7.32 39.08 29.95
C PRO A 49 7.19 37.79 29.14
N LEU A 50 8.26 37.42 28.46
CA LEU A 50 8.34 36.13 27.73
C LEU A 50 7.97 35.03 28.71
N ILE A 51 6.86 34.37 28.44
CA ILE A 51 6.45 33.21 29.22
C ILE A 51 7.47 32.10 28.93
N GLU A 52 8.04 31.53 29.98
CA GLU A 52 8.94 30.37 29.81
C GLU A 52 8.22 29.27 29.03
N PRO A 53 8.88 28.62 28.05
CA PRO A 53 8.26 27.62 27.17
C PRO A 53 7.54 26.48 27.91
N GLU A 54 7.99 26.17 29.15
CA GLU A 54 7.37 25.13 29.99
C GLU A 54 6.02 25.56 30.58
N ASN A 55 5.78 26.87 30.70
CA ASN A 55 4.56 27.43 31.27
C ASN A 55 3.60 27.99 30.22
N ASP A 56 4.01 27.99 28.94
CA ASP A 56 3.21 28.48 27.85
C ASP A 56 2.14 27.43 27.45
N LYS A 57 0.88 27.75 27.72
CA LYS A 57 -0.26 26.89 27.37
C LYS A 57 -0.51 26.78 25.86
N GLU A 58 0.07 27.66 25.05
CA GLU A 58 -0.06 27.63 23.59
C GLU A 58 0.98 26.69 22.96
N ILE A 59 2.10 26.43 23.64
CA ILE A 59 3.08 25.45 23.19
C ILE A 59 2.49 24.06 23.40
N ARG A 60 1.95 23.50 22.34
CA ARG A 60 1.54 22.10 22.35
C ARG A 60 2.79 21.22 22.40
N PRO A 61 2.90 20.31 23.39
CA PRO A 61 4.00 19.36 23.39
C PRO A 61 3.97 18.61 22.05
N VAL A 62 5.08 18.68 21.31
CA VAL A 62 5.24 17.91 20.07
C VAL A 62 5.17 16.43 20.45
N GLN A 63 4.00 15.84 20.29
CA GLN A 63 3.88 14.39 20.32
C GLN A 63 4.54 13.89 19.06
N VAL A 64 5.81 13.52 19.17
CA VAL A 64 6.45 12.68 18.17
C VAL A 64 5.66 11.38 18.18
N LEU A 65 4.80 11.20 17.18
CA LEU A 65 4.19 9.91 16.90
C LEU A 65 5.34 8.95 16.62
N LYS A 66 5.81 8.28 17.68
CA LYS A 66 6.73 7.17 17.56
C LYS A 66 5.99 6.15 16.70
N SER A 67 6.31 6.09 15.41
CA SER A 67 5.84 5.00 14.58
C SER A 67 6.40 3.75 15.23
N THR A 68 5.56 3.05 15.96
CA THR A 68 5.88 1.71 16.43
C THR A 68 6.24 0.94 15.18
N ILE A 69 7.47 0.46 15.10
CA ILE A 69 7.85 -0.52 14.08
C ILE A 69 6.89 -1.68 14.30
N LEU A 70 5.81 -1.67 13.55
CA LEU A 70 4.87 -2.78 13.52
C LEU A 70 5.74 -3.99 13.19
N THR A 71 5.81 -4.94 14.09
CA THR A 71 6.43 -6.23 13.85
C THR A 71 6.04 -6.66 12.45
N TYR A 72 7.05 -6.86 11.58
CA TYR A 72 6.85 -7.13 10.17
C TYR A 72 5.93 -8.36 10.02
N LYS A 73 4.65 -8.11 9.77
CA LYS A 73 3.74 -9.19 9.44
C LYS A 73 4.05 -9.66 8.03
N PRO A 74 4.13 -10.96 7.79
CA PRO A 74 4.25 -11.51 6.46
C PRO A 74 3.25 -10.88 5.51
N VAL A 75 3.65 -10.66 4.25
CA VAL A 75 2.78 -10.04 3.25
C VAL A 75 1.49 -10.86 3.08
N SER A 76 1.60 -12.18 3.19
CA SER A 76 0.46 -13.11 3.15
C SER A 76 -0.59 -12.87 4.25
N GLU A 77 -0.18 -12.46 5.45
CA GLU A 77 -1.10 -12.14 6.54
C GLU A 77 -1.79 -10.78 6.36
N ARG A 78 -1.16 -9.86 5.63
CA ARG A 78 -1.78 -8.55 5.33
C ARG A 78 -3.00 -8.66 4.41
N PHE A 79 -3.15 -9.78 3.72
CA PHE A 79 -4.20 -10.00 2.74
C PHE A 79 -5.43 -10.71 3.28
N THR A 80 -5.48 -10.98 4.57
CA THR A 80 -6.60 -11.67 5.22
C THR A 80 -7.95 -10.97 5.02
N HIS A 81 -7.95 -9.66 4.76
CA HIS A 81 -9.15 -8.89 4.46
C HIS A 81 -9.75 -9.18 3.06
N HIS A 82 -8.96 -9.75 2.16
CA HIS A 82 -9.46 -10.10 0.84
C HIS A 82 -10.15 -11.45 0.86
N SER A 83 -11.39 -11.51 0.41
CA SER A 83 -12.20 -12.74 0.30
C SER A 83 -12.13 -13.38 -1.09
N SER A 84 -11.58 -12.69 -2.09
CA SER A 84 -11.51 -13.14 -3.48
C SER A 84 -10.11 -12.95 -4.04
N TRP A 85 -9.61 -13.99 -4.73
CA TRP A 85 -8.32 -13.97 -5.43
C TRP A 85 -8.24 -12.85 -6.47
N ASN A 86 -9.28 -12.71 -7.30
CA ASN A 86 -9.29 -11.69 -8.34
C ASN A 86 -9.27 -10.27 -7.78
N ARG A 87 -9.99 -10.02 -6.67
CA ARG A 87 -9.96 -8.71 -5.99
C ARG A 87 -8.57 -8.40 -5.43
N LEU A 88 -7.92 -9.40 -4.84
CA LEU A 88 -6.54 -9.27 -4.35
C LEU A 88 -5.59 -8.93 -5.50
N VAL A 89 -5.62 -9.70 -6.59
CA VAL A 89 -4.74 -9.46 -7.74
C VAL A 89 -4.99 -8.08 -8.35
N ASN A 90 -6.25 -7.67 -8.53
CA ASN A 90 -6.59 -6.35 -9.06
C ASN A 90 -6.03 -5.21 -8.19
N ALA A 91 -6.23 -5.28 -6.87
CA ALA A 91 -5.70 -4.29 -5.95
C ALA A 91 -4.17 -4.17 -6.06
N PHE A 92 -3.49 -5.31 -6.13
CA PHE A 92 -2.03 -5.34 -6.29
C PHE A 92 -1.56 -4.88 -7.67
N THR A 93 -2.31 -5.14 -8.72
CA THR A 93 -1.98 -4.66 -10.07
C THR A 93 -1.96 -3.13 -10.10
N VAL A 94 -2.96 -2.50 -9.50
CA VAL A 94 -3.02 -1.05 -9.36
C VAL A 94 -1.87 -0.51 -8.49
N LEU A 95 -1.64 -1.11 -7.32
CA LEU A 95 -0.55 -0.69 -6.43
C LEU A 95 0.83 -0.81 -7.10
N ARG A 96 1.10 -1.92 -7.81
CA ARG A 96 2.36 -2.12 -8.54
C ARG A 96 2.51 -1.11 -9.66
N HIS A 97 1.45 -0.81 -10.38
CA HIS A 97 1.46 0.20 -11.43
C HIS A 97 1.82 1.57 -10.87
N ILE A 98 1.14 2.00 -9.79
CA ILE A 98 1.42 3.25 -9.10
C ILE A 98 2.85 3.27 -8.57
N ALA A 99 3.31 2.22 -7.89
CA ALA A 99 4.67 2.15 -7.38
C ALA A 99 5.74 2.25 -8.50
N ARG A 100 5.45 1.69 -9.68
CA ARG A 100 6.32 1.81 -10.86
C ARG A 100 6.31 3.22 -11.44
N SER A 101 5.18 3.93 -11.40
CA SER A 101 5.05 5.29 -11.94
C SER A 101 5.84 6.34 -11.15
N TYR A 102 6.16 6.07 -9.89
CA TYR A 102 7.01 6.94 -9.06
C TYR A 102 8.51 6.67 -9.22
N ARG A 103 8.92 5.61 -9.92
CA ARG A 103 10.34 5.35 -10.18
C ARG A 103 10.83 6.23 -11.32
N LYS A 104 11.91 6.98 -11.08
CA LYS A 104 12.49 7.98 -12.02
C LYS A 104 13.04 7.39 -13.34
N GLU A 105 13.30 6.08 -13.39
CA GLU A 105 14.04 5.44 -14.48
C GLU A 105 13.18 5.04 -15.70
N ARG A 106 11.89 5.32 -15.71
CA ARG A 106 11.03 4.95 -16.86
C ARG A 106 10.63 6.14 -17.71
N ASN A 107 10.98 6.06 -18.99
CA ASN A 107 10.41 6.86 -20.08
C ASN A 107 8.95 6.44 -20.37
N SER A 108 8.11 6.35 -19.35
CA SER A 108 6.70 6.01 -19.52
C SER A 108 5.84 7.26 -19.43
N SER A 109 4.75 7.28 -20.19
CA SER A 109 3.70 8.31 -20.10
C SER A 109 3.05 8.36 -18.71
N CYS A 110 3.22 7.29 -17.92
CA CYS A 110 2.65 7.14 -16.59
C CYS A 110 3.60 7.69 -15.52
N LYS A 111 3.26 8.85 -14.94
CA LYS A 111 4.04 9.49 -13.86
C LYS A 111 3.13 9.82 -12.67
N GLY A 112 3.58 9.47 -11.46
CA GLY A 112 2.90 9.78 -10.21
C GLY A 112 1.54 9.08 -10.06
N TRP A 113 0.66 9.68 -9.26
CA TRP A 113 -0.69 9.16 -9.04
C TRP A 113 -1.57 9.42 -10.26
N HIS A 114 -2.05 8.35 -10.90
CA HIS A 114 -2.96 8.43 -12.04
C HIS A 114 -3.75 7.13 -12.20
N MET A 115 -4.87 7.21 -12.91
CA MET A 115 -5.64 6.04 -13.31
C MET A 115 -5.50 5.86 -14.82
N CYS A 116 -4.95 4.72 -15.24
CA CYS A 116 -4.79 4.42 -16.67
C CYS A 116 -5.24 2.99 -17.02
N LYS A 117 -5.41 2.78 -18.32
CA LYS A 117 -5.82 1.47 -18.84
C LYS A 117 -4.76 0.40 -18.71
N GLU A 118 -3.46 0.79 -18.68
CA GLU A 118 -2.34 -0.13 -18.51
C GLU A 118 -2.40 -0.90 -17.18
N SER A 119 -2.91 -0.25 -16.11
CA SER A 119 -3.11 -0.92 -14.82
C SER A 119 -4.17 -2.03 -14.85
N LYS A 120 -4.95 -2.12 -15.94
CA LYS A 120 -6.02 -3.11 -16.12
C LYS A 120 -5.73 -4.08 -17.26
N SER A 121 -4.51 -4.07 -17.80
CA SER A 121 -4.14 -4.98 -18.87
C SER A 121 -4.06 -6.43 -18.39
N SER A 122 -4.30 -7.37 -19.29
CA SER A 122 -4.19 -8.81 -18.99
C SER A 122 -2.78 -9.19 -18.56
N GLU A 123 -1.77 -8.61 -19.22
CA GLU A 123 -0.36 -8.83 -18.93
C GLU A 123 0.00 -8.35 -17.51
N ALA A 124 -0.45 -7.15 -17.14
CA ALA A 124 -0.21 -6.61 -15.79
C ALA A 124 -0.87 -7.47 -14.72
N PHE A 125 -2.02 -8.04 -15.02
CA PHE A 125 -2.73 -8.96 -14.14
C PHE A 125 -1.96 -10.27 -13.96
N GLU A 126 -1.50 -10.90 -15.05
CA GLU A 126 -0.70 -12.13 -14.99
C GLU A 126 0.65 -11.91 -14.29
N GLU A 127 1.35 -10.83 -14.59
CA GLU A 127 2.58 -10.47 -13.86
C GLU A 127 2.33 -10.31 -12.35
N THR A 128 1.17 -9.79 -11.98
CA THR A 128 0.84 -9.60 -10.57
C THR A 128 0.49 -10.91 -9.89
N ARG A 129 -0.20 -11.82 -10.56
CA ARG A 129 -0.44 -13.19 -10.07
C ARG A 129 0.88 -13.91 -9.77
N ILE A 130 1.79 -13.88 -10.72
CA ILE A 130 3.13 -14.45 -10.58
C ILE A 130 3.89 -13.79 -9.42
N PHE A 131 3.83 -12.48 -9.31
CA PHE A 131 4.47 -11.75 -8.22
C PHE A 131 3.94 -12.16 -6.85
N LEU A 132 2.62 -12.25 -6.67
CA LEU A 132 2.00 -12.65 -5.40
C LEU A 132 2.40 -14.08 -5.01
N LEU A 133 2.41 -15.01 -5.97
CA LEU A 133 2.85 -16.38 -5.73
C LEU A 133 4.32 -16.47 -5.32
N LYS A 134 5.20 -15.76 -6.02
CA LYS A 134 6.62 -15.66 -5.65
C LYS A 134 6.82 -15.10 -4.26
N GLN A 135 6.09 -14.03 -3.92
CA GLN A 135 6.22 -13.40 -2.63
C GLN A 135 5.77 -14.35 -1.52
N THR A 136 4.66 -15.06 -1.72
CA THR A 136 4.18 -16.07 -0.77
C THR A 136 5.17 -17.23 -0.62
N GLN A 137 5.72 -17.74 -1.72
CA GLN A 137 6.75 -18.79 -1.68
C GLN A 137 8.01 -18.32 -0.95
N LYS A 138 8.46 -17.08 -1.22
CA LYS A 138 9.64 -16.52 -0.57
C LYS A 138 9.47 -16.38 0.95
N GLU A 139 8.27 -16.14 1.43
CA GLU A 139 7.99 -16.05 2.86
C GLU A 139 8.09 -17.41 3.56
N TYR A 140 7.52 -18.43 2.95
CA TYR A 140 7.42 -19.77 3.56
C TYR A 140 8.62 -20.68 3.22
N PHE A 141 9.20 -20.55 2.05
CA PHE A 141 10.26 -21.41 1.52
C PHE A 141 11.53 -20.63 1.18
N LYS A 142 11.89 -19.66 2.05
CA LYS A 142 13.05 -18.80 1.82
C LYS A 142 14.34 -19.60 1.70
N CYS A 143 14.59 -20.52 2.66
CA CYS A 143 15.81 -21.32 2.68
C CYS A 143 15.92 -22.21 1.44
N GLU A 144 14.82 -22.87 1.05
CA GLU A 144 14.75 -23.73 -0.11
C GLU A 144 14.99 -22.95 -1.41
N THR A 145 14.35 -21.79 -1.52
CA THR A 145 14.51 -20.91 -2.69
C THR A 145 15.94 -20.40 -2.82
N ASP A 146 16.57 -20.02 -1.71
CA ASP A 146 17.94 -19.50 -1.71
C ASP A 146 18.95 -20.63 -2.03
N ASN A 147 18.75 -21.85 -1.49
CA ASN A 147 19.57 -23.02 -1.81
C ASN A 147 19.47 -23.37 -3.30
N LEU A 148 18.26 -23.43 -3.85
CA LEU A 148 18.06 -23.76 -5.27
C LEU A 148 18.68 -22.72 -6.21
N LYS A 149 18.67 -21.44 -5.87
CA LYS A 149 19.35 -20.39 -6.64
C LYS A 149 20.86 -20.55 -6.66
N GLN A 150 21.43 -21.09 -5.58
CA GLN A 150 22.86 -21.35 -5.44
C GLN A 150 23.26 -22.73 -5.99
N GLY A 151 22.31 -23.53 -6.51
CA GLY A 151 22.55 -24.88 -6.96
C GLY A 151 22.80 -25.86 -5.81
N LEU A 152 22.47 -25.49 -4.57
CA LEU A 152 22.66 -26.32 -3.40
C LEU A 152 21.46 -27.26 -3.20
N PRO A 153 21.68 -28.44 -2.60
CA PRO A 153 20.58 -29.34 -2.27
C PRO A 153 19.67 -28.79 -1.19
N ILE A 154 18.38 -29.12 -1.27
CA ILE A 154 17.42 -28.81 -0.25
C ILE A 154 17.68 -29.66 1.00
N LYS A 155 17.48 -29.06 2.18
CA LYS A 155 17.65 -29.79 3.45
C LYS A 155 16.67 -30.95 3.55
N LYS A 156 17.12 -32.04 4.18
CA LYS A 156 16.31 -33.28 4.32
C LYS A 156 15.06 -33.11 5.17
N ASP A 157 15.03 -32.14 6.05
CA ASP A 157 13.93 -31.81 6.93
C ASP A 157 12.87 -30.87 6.28
N SER A 158 13.10 -30.43 5.05
CA SER A 158 12.16 -29.56 4.35
C SER A 158 10.86 -30.28 3.99
N SER A 159 9.73 -29.64 4.26
CA SER A 159 8.38 -30.16 3.99
C SER A 159 8.11 -30.40 2.49
N ILE A 160 8.88 -29.78 1.61
CA ILE A 160 8.68 -29.89 0.14
C ILE A 160 9.70 -30.79 -0.55
N ILE A 161 10.61 -31.41 0.19
CA ILE A 161 11.67 -32.23 -0.41
C ILE A 161 11.13 -33.43 -1.24
N SER A 162 10.01 -34.01 -0.77
CA SER A 162 9.34 -35.13 -1.46
C SER A 162 8.78 -34.74 -2.82
N LEU A 163 8.56 -33.44 -3.06
CA LEU A 163 8.09 -32.90 -4.34
C LEU A 163 9.22 -32.68 -5.35
N SER A 164 10.49 -32.91 -4.94
CA SER A 164 11.66 -32.62 -5.76
C SER A 164 11.62 -31.24 -6.41
N PRO A 165 11.43 -30.17 -5.62
CA PRO A 165 11.13 -28.87 -6.17
C PRO A 165 12.28 -28.29 -7.00
N TYR A 166 11.93 -27.49 -8.00
CA TYR A 166 12.87 -26.71 -8.78
C TYR A 166 12.35 -25.29 -9.02
N LEU A 167 13.23 -24.37 -9.39
CA LEU A 167 12.87 -23.02 -9.80
C LEU A 167 12.71 -22.97 -11.32
N ASP A 168 11.59 -22.44 -11.79
CA ASP A 168 11.39 -22.14 -13.21
C ASP A 168 12.15 -20.88 -13.65
N GLU A 169 12.10 -20.56 -14.94
CA GLU A 169 12.73 -19.36 -15.53
C GLU A 169 12.25 -18.06 -14.88
N GLN A 170 11.03 -18.06 -14.37
CA GLN A 170 10.46 -16.94 -13.67
C GLN A 170 10.85 -16.90 -12.18
N GLY A 171 11.54 -17.92 -11.66
CA GLY A 171 11.93 -18.06 -10.27
C GLY A 171 10.77 -18.45 -9.34
N ILE A 172 9.79 -19.22 -9.85
CA ILE A 172 8.70 -19.82 -9.09
C ILE A 172 9.09 -21.26 -8.74
N LEU A 173 8.82 -21.66 -7.49
CA LEU A 173 8.97 -23.05 -7.06
C LEU A 173 7.88 -23.93 -7.66
N ARG A 174 8.29 -24.95 -8.39
CA ARG A 174 7.40 -25.94 -9.01
C ARG A 174 7.74 -27.35 -8.57
N VAL A 175 6.77 -28.24 -8.67
CA VAL A 175 6.96 -29.68 -8.46
C VAL A 175 7.82 -30.23 -9.59
N GLY A 176 8.87 -30.94 -9.24
CA GLY A 176 9.78 -31.59 -10.22
C GLY A 176 9.60 -33.08 -10.29
N GLY A 177 10.71 -33.83 -10.23
CA GLY A 177 10.74 -35.29 -10.21
C GLY A 177 10.39 -35.95 -11.56
N ARG A 178 9.51 -36.94 -11.52
CA ARG A 178 9.14 -37.73 -12.71
C ARG A 178 8.48 -36.88 -13.82
N LEU A 179 7.74 -35.84 -13.44
CA LEU A 179 7.09 -34.94 -14.39
C LEU A 179 8.11 -34.15 -15.22
N ASN A 180 9.27 -33.87 -14.68
CA ASN A 180 10.33 -33.17 -15.39
C ASN A 180 10.96 -34.00 -16.51
N ARG A 181 11.04 -35.32 -16.31
CA ARG A 181 11.55 -36.27 -17.34
C ARG A 181 10.59 -36.41 -18.52
N LEU A 182 9.27 -36.39 -18.25
CA LEU A 182 8.23 -36.43 -19.28
C LEU A 182 8.21 -35.16 -20.12
N ARG A 183 8.37 -33.99 -19.46
CA ARG A 183 8.45 -32.69 -20.11
C ARG A 183 9.55 -32.62 -21.17
N ASN A 184 10.75 -33.05 -20.80
CA ASN A 184 11.91 -33.02 -21.70
C ASN A 184 11.71 -33.95 -22.92
N LYS A 185 10.94 -35.03 -22.77
CA LYS A 185 10.63 -35.95 -23.88
C LYS A 185 9.51 -35.45 -24.79
N LEU A 186 8.56 -34.70 -24.28
CA LEU A 186 7.34 -34.28 -24.99
C LEU A 186 7.38 -32.82 -25.49
N GLY A 187 8.45 -32.08 -25.22
CA GLY A 187 8.56 -30.65 -25.64
C GLY A 187 7.49 -29.75 -25.07
N LEU A 188 6.77 -30.17 -24.03
CA LEU A 188 5.68 -29.40 -23.43
C LEU A 188 6.25 -28.33 -22.54
N ALA A 189 6.03 -27.07 -22.91
CA ALA A 189 6.40 -25.93 -22.09
C ALA A 189 5.66 -25.95 -20.74
N SER A 190 6.45 -26.01 -19.66
CA SER A 190 6.07 -25.67 -18.28
C SER A 190 4.66 -26.02 -17.80
N THR A 191 4.32 -27.29 -17.74
CA THR A 191 3.05 -27.77 -17.16
C THR A 191 3.18 -28.23 -15.70
N ASN A 192 4.38 -28.13 -15.10
CA ASN A 192 4.57 -28.58 -13.73
C ASN A 192 3.79 -27.72 -12.73
N PRO A 193 3.08 -28.33 -11.77
CA PRO A 193 2.29 -27.59 -10.79
C PRO A 193 3.15 -26.63 -9.96
N ILE A 194 2.57 -25.49 -9.61
CA ILE A 194 3.18 -24.49 -8.72
C ILE A 194 3.00 -24.99 -7.28
N ILE A 195 4.05 -24.93 -6.47
CA ILE A 195 3.98 -25.22 -5.04
C ILE A 195 3.42 -24.00 -4.33
N VAL A 196 2.23 -24.11 -3.76
CA VAL A 196 1.60 -23.05 -2.97
C VAL A 196 1.66 -23.45 -1.49
N PRO A 197 2.29 -22.62 -0.62
CA PRO A 197 2.33 -22.92 0.81
C PRO A 197 0.92 -22.79 1.42
N LYS A 198 0.69 -23.54 2.50
CA LYS A 198 -0.56 -23.44 3.28
C LYS A 198 -0.73 -22.01 3.80
N GLY A 199 -1.95 -21.46 3.71
CA GLY A 199 -2.26 -20.11 4.19
C GLY A 199 -3.43 -19.47 3.46
N HIS A 200 -3.66 -18.21 3.74
CA HIS A 200 -4.79 -17.47 3.20
C HIS A 200 -4.78 -17.40 1.67
N VAL A 201 -3.58 -17.19 1.06
CA VAL A 201 -3.42 -17.15 -0.41
C VAL A 201 -3.83 -18.48 -1.04
N ALA A 202 -3.43 -19.62 -0.44
CA ALA A 202 -3.85 -20.94 -0.93
C ALA A 202 -5.37 -21.10 -0.86
N THR A 203 -5.99 -20.66 0.23
CA THR A 203 -7.45 -20.70 0.39
C THR A 203 -8.16 -19.88 -0.69
N LEU A 204 -7.66 -18.67 -1.00
CA LEU A 204 -8.21 -17.83 -2.05
C LEU A 204 -8.09 -18.47 -3.43
N LEU A 205 -6.95 -19.11 -3.72
CA LEU A 205 -6.72 -19.81 -4.97
C LEU A 205 -7.64 -21.02 -5.12
N ILE A 206 -7.73 -21.87 -4.10
CA ILE A 206 -8.62 -23.05 -4.11
C ILE A 206 -10.07 -22.61 -4.33
N ARG A 207 -10.53 -21.57 -3.60
CA ARG A 207 -11.87 -21.03 -3.78
C ARG A 207 -12.11 -20.53 -5.20
N HIS A 208 -11.17 -19.77 -5.74
CA HIS A 208 -11.24 -19.24 -7.10
C HIS A 208 -11.37 -20.33 -8.16
N PHE A 209 -10.55 -21.37 -8.06
CA PHE A 209 -10.62 -22.48 -9.02
C PHE A 209 -11.87 -23.33 -8.80
N HIS A 210 -12.29 -23.53 -7.56
CA HIS A 210 -13.53 -24.24 -7.25
C HIS A 210 -14.77 -23.53 -7.83
N GLU A 211 -14.84 -22.20 -7.70
CA GLU A 211 -15.88 -21.38 -8.33
C GLU A 211 -15.83 -21.44 -9.86
N LYS A 212 -14.62 -21.39 -10.43
CA LYS A 212 -14.39 -21.44 -11.87
C LYS A 212 -14.81 -22.79 -12.47
N THR A 213 -14.71 -23.87 -11.70
CA THR A 213 -15.15 -25.22 -12.10
C THR A 213 -16.60 -25.52 -11.73
N PHE A 214 -17.42 -24.48 -11.47
CA PHE A 214 -18.84 -24.61 -11.11
C PHE A 214 -19.10 -25.57 -9.96
N HIS A 215 -18.26 -25.52 -8.92
CA HIS A 215 -18.37 -26.37 -7.72
C HIS A 215 -18.30 -27.88 -8.00
N GLN A 216 -17.76 -28.28 -9.12
CA GLN A 216 -17.46 -29.68 -9.39
C GLN A 216 -16.41 -30.17 -8.42
N GLY A 217 -16.51 -31.44 -8.00
CA GLY A 217 -15.76 -32.00 -6.89
C GLY A 217 -14.24 -31.83 -6.97
N ARG A 218 -13.55 -32.24 -5.87
CA ARG A 218 -12.11 -32.05 -5.65
C ARG A 218 -11.25 -32.45 -6.86
N LYS A 219 -11.54 -33.58 -7.50
CA LYS A 219 -10.77 -34.10 -8.63
C LYS A 219 -10.70 -33.14 -9.82
N ILE A 220 -11.77 -32.37 -10.06
CA ILE A 220 -11.84 -31.42 -11.18
C ILE A 220 -11.23 -30.06 -10.78
N THR A 221 -11.31 -29.71 -9.51
CA THR A 221 -10.69 -28.47 -8.99
C THR A 221 -9.16 -28.58 -8.92
N GLU A 222 -8.62 -29.75 -8.66
CA GLU A 222 -7.17 -30.02 -8.54
C GLU A 222 -6.50 -30.40 -9.87
N GLY A 223 -7.27 -30.81 -10.88
CA GLY A 223 -6.80 -31.20 -12.22
C GLY A 223 -6.53 -30.03 -13.09
#